data_45acf23382be5afc6f10f0c14e4e640e
#
_entry.id   45acf23382be5afc6f10f0c14e4e640e
#
_cell.length_a   1.000
_cell.length_b   1.000
_cell.length_c   1.000
_cell.angle_alpha   90.00
_cell.angle_beta   90.00
_cell.angle_gamma   90.00
#
_symmetry.space_group_name_H-M   'P 1'
#
loop_
_entity.id
_entity.type
_entity.pdbx_description
1 polymer ?
#
loop_
_entity_poly.entity_id
_entity_poly.type
_entity_poly.pdbx_seq_one_letter_code
_entity_poly.pdbx_strand_id
1 'polypeptide(L)'
;MMKLAMGLLISSLMLAGGWEIEKAPSVAQVVALDECDPATFNAPTAAGPDFCKNVAVGASTTFSTLFADAAAGHPDPKWDFEPDSMNVKEGTIVNVVNSGGEPHTFTEVAKFGGGFIGPLNGGEAAVPECSAGFSSVAVAKTRILQGSQLQFVGLSKGEHLFQCCIHPWMRMKVEVK
;
A
#
# COMPACT_ATOMS: atom_id res chain seq x y z
N MET A 1 85.39 12.45 -15.56
CA MET A 1 84.13 11.91 -16.08
C MET A 1 83.14 11.97 -14.90
N MET A 2 82.27 12.95 -14.99
CA MET A 2 81.28 13.26 -13.92
C MET A 2 79.89 12.76 -14.38
N LYS A 3 79.33 11.76 -13.66
CA LYS A 3 77.97 11.27 -13.96
C LYS A 3 76.96 12.07 -13.13
N LEU A 4 76.14 12.87 -13.78
CA LEU A 4 74.95 13.52 -13.20
C LEU A 4 73.87 12.43 -13.04
N ALA A 5 73.36 12.23 -11.83
CA ALA A 5 72.17 11.46 -11.56
C ALA A 5 70.99 12.44 -11.44
N MET A 6 70.06 12.34 -12.37
CA MET A 6 68.84 13.11 -12.41
C MET A 6 67.75 12.36 -11.64
N GLY A 7 67.42 12.81 -10.43
CA GLY A 7 66.35 12.22 -9.61
C GLY A 7 65.00 12.69 -10.09
N LEU A 8 64.13 11.76 -10.50
CA LEU A 8 62.73 12.01 -10.88
C LEU A 8 61.86 11.96 -9.60
N LEU A 9 61.39 13.15 -9.18
CA LEU A 9 60.36 13.26 -8.12
C LEU A 9 58.99 12.97 -8.72
N ILE A 10 58.46 11.78 -8.44
CA ILE A 10 57.09 11.43 -8.76
C ILE A 10 56.20 11.93 -7.60
N SER A 11 55.51 13.05 -7.84
CA SER A 11 54.53 13.60 -6.91
C SER A 11 53.23 12.80 -7.06
N SER A 12 52.96 11.85 -6.12
CA SER A 12 51.69 11.10 -6.09
C SER A 12 50.62 11.99 -5.51
N LEU A 13 49.75 12.53 -6.42
CA LEU A 13 48.52 13.21 -6.03
C LEU A 13 47.47 12.18 -5.64
N MET A 14 47.35 11.92 -4.33
CA MET A 14 46.25 11.11 -3.78
C MET A 14 44.97 11.94 -3.84
N LEU A 15 44.11 11.69 -4.83
CA LEU A 15 42.72 12.12 -4.86
C LEU A 15 41.96 11.27 -3.83
N ALA A 16 41.84 11.78 -2.61
CA ALA A 16 40.89 11.25 -1.64
C ALA A 16 39.47 11.59 -2.11
N GLY A 17 38.95 10.80 -3.03
CA GLY A 17 37.51 10.79 -3.34
C GLY A 17 36.77 10.24 -2.14
N GLY A 18 36.21 11.11 -1.30
CA GLY A 18 35.31 10.71 -0.25
C GLY A 18 34.06 10.06 -0.89
N TRP A 19 33.93 8.77 -0.75
CA TRP A 19 32.69 8.06 -1.09
C TRP A 19 31.72 8.38 0.05
N GLU A 20 30.82 9.34 -0.20
CA GLU A 20 29.69 9.51 0.67
C GLU A 20 28.82 8.25 0.52
N ILE A 21 28.75 7.46 1.59
CA ILE A 21 27.83 6.32 1.67
C ILE A 21 26.44 6.95 1.79
N GLU A 22 25.71 7.00 0.67
CA GLU A 22 24.34 7.43 0.65
C GLU A 22 23.52 6.51 1.58
N LYS A 23 22.92 7.11 2.61
CA LYS A 23 22.12 6.35 3.58
C LYS A 23 20.92 5.75 2.86
N ALA A 24 20.77 4.43 2.98
CA ALA A 24 19.59 3.76 2.41
C ALA A 24 18.29 4.44 2.89
N PRO A 25 17.30 4.59 2.02
CA PRO A 25 16.02 5.20 2.38
C PRO A 25 15.36 4.42 3.54
N SER A 26 14.69 5.15 4.43
CA SER A 26 13.88 4.53 5.46
C SER A 26 12.65 3.87 4.82
N VAL A 27 12.20 2.76 5.40
CA VAL A 27 10.99 2.05 4.97
C VAL A 27 9.99 2.08 6.12
N ALA A 28 8.77 2.52 5.84
CA ALA A 28 7.62 2.40 6.73
C ALA A 28 6.67 1.35 6.15
N GLN A 29 6.10 0.50 6.99
CA GLN A 29 5.24 -0.60 6.55
C GLN A 29 3.80 -0.34 6.93
N VAL A 30 2.89 -0.66 6.00
CA VAL A 30 1.44 -0.76 6.20
C VAL A 30 1.04 -2.19 5.84
N VAL A 31 0.11 -2.77 6.59
CA VAL A 31 -0.43 -4.09 6.33
C VAL A 31 -1.92 -3.95 6.01
N ALA A 32 -2.35 -4.47 4.87
CA ALA A 32 -3.76 -4.65 4.57
C ALA A 32 -4.21 -5.99 5.14
N LEU A 33 -5.27 -5.97 5.91
CA LEU A 33 -5.83 -7.11 6.65
C LEU A 33 -7.25 -7.37 6.18
N ASP A 34 -7.65 -8.63 6.18
CA ASP A 34 -9.02 -9.11 6.10
C ASP A 34 -9.12 -10.55 6.62
N GLU A 35 -10.34 -10.99 6.95
CA GLU A 35 -10.63 -12.34 7.36
C GLU A 35 -11.80 -12.91 6.53
N CYS A 36 -11.66 -12.92 5.21
CA CYS A 36 -12.67 -13.47 4.31
C CYS A 36 -12.84 -15.00 4.51
N ASP A 37 -14.09 -15.48 4.43
CA ASP A 37 -14.40 -16.91 4.40
C ASP A 37 -14.33 -17.44 2.96
N PRO A 38 -13.32 -18.27 2.61
CA PRO A 38 -13.16 -18.78 1.26
C PRO A 38 -14.37 -19.57 0.75
N ALA A 39 -15.12 -20.25 1.65
CA ALA A 39 -16.27 -21.06 1.27
C ALA A 39 -17.41 -20.20 0.70
N THR A 40 -17.61 -19.00 1.26
CA THR A 40 -18.67 -18.10 0.82
C THR A 40 -18.21 -17.08 -0.22
N PHE A 41 -17.00 -16.56 -0.11
CA PHE A 41 -16.47 -15.58 -1.06
C PHE A 41 -16.17 -16.19 -2.44
N ASN A 42 -15.67 -17.42 -2.49
CA ASN A 42 -15.31 -18.09 -3.74
C ASN A 42 -16.51 -18.75 -4.43
N ALA A 43 -17.73 -18.66 -3.86
CA ALA A 43 -18.92 -19.18 -4.51
C ALA A 43 -19.17 -18.49 -5.87
N PRO A 44 -19.70 -19.22 -6.88
CA PRO A 44 -19.96 -18.64 -8.21
C PRO A 44 -20.91 -17.43 -8.22
N THR A 45 -21.78 -17.33 -7.21
CA THR A 45 -22.73 -16.24 -7.01
C THR A 45 -22.23 -15.10 -6.13
N ALA A 46 -20.97 -15.18 -5.68
CA ALA A 46 -20.29 -14.18 -4.86
C ALA A 46 -19.17 -13.50 -5.66
N ALA A 47 -17.98 -13.36 -5.09
CA ALA A 47 -16.84 -12.75 -5.77
C ALA A 47 -16.16 -13.66 -6.81
N GLY A 48 -16.43 -14.96 -6.73
CA GLY A 48 -15.94 -15.98 -7.67
C GLY A 48 -14.69 -16.73 -7.19
N PRO A 49 -14.27 -17.75 -7.95
CA PRO A 49 -13.19 -18.65 -7.52
C PRO A 49 -11.88 -17.89 -7.30
N ASP A 50 -11.11 -18.32 -6.32
CA ASP A 50 -9.80 -17.78 -5.96
C ASP A 50 -9.79 -16.30 -5.52
N PHE A 51 -10.95 -15.71 -5.23
CA PHE A 51 -11.03 -14.34 -4.76
C PHE A 51 -10.52 -14.22 -3.32
N CYS A 52 -10.94 -15.13 -2.44
CA CYS A 52 -10.43 -15.27 -1.08
C CYS A 52 -9.49 -16.47 -1.00
N LYS A 53 -8.20 -16.25 -0.77
CA LYS A 53 -7.16 -17.30 -0.80
C LYS A 53 -6.60 -17.66 0.55
N ASN A 54 -6.69 -16.79 1.54
CA ASN A 54 -6.22 -17.09 2.87
C ASN A 54 -7.32 -17.67 3.71
N VAL A 55 -6.91 -18.54 4.62
CA VAL A 55 -7.79 -19.13 5.60
C VAL A 55 -7.34 -18.57 6.93
N ALA A 56 -8.06 -17.59 7.46
CA ALA A 56 -7.97 -17.33 8.89
C ALA A 56 -8.44 -18.57 9.62
N VAL A 57 -7.58 -19.11 10.48
CA VAL A 57 -7.96 -20.21 11.36
C VAL A 57 -8.82 -19.60 12.47
N GLY A 58 -10.15 -19.67 12.31
CA GLY A 58 -11.08 -19.08 13.25
C GLY A 58 -12.39 -18.64 12.59
N ALA A 59 -13.13 -17.77 13.28
CA ALA A 59 -14.35 -17.18 12.75
C ALA A 59 -14.00 -16.15 11.69
N SER A 60 -14.15 -16.51 10.44
CA SER A 60 -14.04 -15.61 9.30
C SER A 60 -15.39 -14.98 8.95
N THR A 61 -15.35 -13.79 8.35
CA THR A 61 -16.55 -13.11 7.91
C THR A 61 -17.04 -13.72 6.60
N THR A 62 -18.33 -14.04 6.53
CA THR A 62 -18.93 -14.55 5.30
C THR A 62 -19.20 -13.43 4.31
N PHE A 63 -19.30 -13.74 3.02
CA PHE A 63 -19.62 -12.78 1.97
C PHE A 63 -20.92 -12.00 2.27
N SER A 64 -21.96 -12.69 2.70
CA SER A 64 -23.23 -12.05 3.05
C SER A 64 -23.15 -11.15 4.28
N THR A 65 -22.38 -11.54 5.28
CA THR A 65 -22.20 -10.75 6.51
C THR A 65 -21.45 -9.46 6.20
N LEU A 66 -20.37 -9.51 5.42
CA LEU A 66 -19.62 -8.32 5.01
C LEU A 66 -20.53 -7.27 4.36
N PHE A 67 -21.39 -7.67 3.43
CA PHE A 67 -22.31 -6.75 2.77
C PHE A 67 -23.41 -6.24 3.70
N ALA A 68 -23.94 -7.10 4.60
CA ALA A 68 -24.95 -6.69 5.56
C ALA A 68 -24.41 -5.65 6.55
N ASP A 69 -23.21 -5.86 7.08
CA ASP A 69 -22.58 -4.98 8.04
C ASP A 69 -22.21 -3.63 7.40
N ALA A 70 -21.67 -3.64 6.19
CA ALA A 70 -21.38 -2.42 5.44
C ALA A 70 -22.68 -1.62 5.14
N ALA A 71 -23.76 -2.29 4.75
CA ALA A 71 -25.06 -1.65 4.50
C ALA A 71 -25.69 -1.07 5.78
N ALA A 72 -25.42 -1.68 6.93
CA ALA A 72 -25.85 -1.19 8.24
C ALA A 72 -25.00 -0.03 8.78
N GLY A 73 -23.92 0.36 8.07
CA GLY A 73 -22.98 1.38 8.51
C GLY A 73 -22.01 0.91 9.61
N HIS A 74 -21.87 -0.39 9.77
CA HIS A 74 -20.97 -1.04 10.73
C HIS A 74 -20.00 -1.97 9.98
N PRO A 75 -19.10 -1.40 9.13
CA PRO A 75 -18.17 -2.22 8.37
C PRO A 75 -17.31 -3.07 9.29
N ASP A 76 -16.95 -4.26 8.82
CA ASP A 76 -16.17 -5.22 9.60
C ASP A 76 -14.78 -4.66 9.93
N PRO A 77 -14.42 -4.49 11.22
CA PRO A 77 -13.14 -3.92 11.63
C PRO A 77 -11.93 -4.81 11.30
N LYS A 78 -12.15 -6.03 10.85
CA LYS A 78 -11.09 -6.93 10.41
C LYS A 78 -10.57 -6.63 9.00
N TRP A 79 -11.32 -5.82 8.22
CA TRP A 79 -10.86 -5.22 6.98
C TRP A 79 -10.28 -3.86 7.28
N ASP A 80 -8.96 -3.78 7.40
CA ASP A 80 -8.30 -2.53 7.81
C ASP A 80 -6.87 -2.41 7.26
N PHE A 81 -6.33 -1.20 7.32
CA PHE A 81 -4.91 -0.91 7.15
C PHE A 81 -4.25 -0.68 8.51
N GLU A 82 -3.22 -1.45 8.80
CA GLU A 82 -2.45 -1.33 10.03
C GLU A 82 -1.02 -0.76 9.76
N PRO A 83 -0.65 0.36 10.37
CA PRO A 83 -1.51 1.28 11.13
C PRO A 83 -2.46 2.08 10.23
N ASP A 84 -3.50 2.69 10.83
CA ASP A 84 -4.44 3.59 10.16
C ASP A 84 -3.87 4.98 9.88
N SER A 85 -2.76 5.31 10.55
CA SER A 85 -2.05 6.58 10.38
C SER A 85 -0.57 6.48 10.72
N MET A 86 0.28 7.24 10.04
CA MET A 86 1.69 7.34 10.34
C MET A 86 2.29 8.70 9.99
N ASN A 87 3.39 9.03 10.69
CA ASN A 87 4.25 10.15 10.33
C ASN A 87 5.56 9.62 9.79
N VAL A 88 5.98 10.07 8.62
CA VAL A 88 7.22 9.66 7.98
C VAL A 88 8.05 10.89 7.59
N LYS A 89 9.35 10.68 7.37
CA LYS A 89 10.23 11.71 6.80
C LYS A 89 10.14 11.69 5.29
N GLU A 90 10.38 12.83 4.67
CA GLU A 90 10.56 12.91 3.21
C GLU A 90 11.61 11.90 2.73
N GLY A 91 11.33 11.23 1.61
CA GLY A 91 12.16 10.15 1.08
C GLY A 91 11.95 8.79 1.73
N THR A 92 11.04 8.66 2.71
CA THR A 92 10.66 7.33 3.24
C THR A 92 9.85 6.57 2.20
N ILE A 93 10.17 5.30 2.00
CA ILE A 93 9.37 4.38 1.19
C ILE A 93 8.22 3.86 2.04
N VAL A 94 6.98 4.05 1.61
CA VAL A 94 5.80 3.41 2.23
C VAL A 94 5.58 2.07 1.53
N ASN A 95 5.82 0.97 2.24
CA ASN A 95 5.65 -0.39 1.74
C ASN A 95 4.35 -0.97 2.28
N VAL A 96 3.41 -1.28 1.39
CA VAL A 96 2.10 -1.84 1.74
C VAL A 96 2.08 -3.31 1.40
N VAL A 97 1.85 -4.15 2.40
CA VAL A 97 1.79 -5.62 2.26
C VAL A 97 0.35 -6.08 2.44
N ASN A 98 -0.16 -6.88 1.52
CA ASN A 98 -1.46 -7.51 1.69
C ASN A 98 -1.29 -8.86 2.41
N SER A 99 -1.66 -8.90 3.67
CA SER A 99 -1.69 -10.12 4.51
C SER A 99 -3.10 -10.72 4.64
N GLY A 100 -4.10 -10.08 4.01
CA GLY A 100 -5.47 -10.56 3.94
C GLY A 100 -5.68 -11.63 2.86
N GLY A 101 -6.88 -12.15 2.81
CA GLY A 101 -7.31 -13.17 1.85
C GLY A 101 -7.80 -12.60 0.53
N GLU A 102 -8.21 -11.33 0.49
CA GLU A 102 -8.75 -10.67 -0.68
C GLU A 102 -7.73 -9.76 -1.39
N PRO A 103 -7.96 -9.44 -2.67
CA PRO A 103 -7.27 -8.31 -3.29
C PRO A 103 -7.73 -7.00 -2.66
N HIS A 104 -6.79 -6.12 -2.34
CA HIS A 104 -7.06 -4.75 -1.90
C HIS A 104 -6.52 -3.73 -2.90
N THR A 105 -6.84 -2.46 -2.68
CA THR A 105 -6.15 -1.35 -3.33
C THR A 105 -5.65 -0.38 -2.27
N PHE A 106 -4.55 0.29 -2.51
CA PHE A 106 -4.04 1.36 -1.65
C PHE A 106 -3.93 2.61 -2.51
N THR A 107 -5.09 3.23 -2.73
CA THR A 107 -5.26 4.32 -3.71
C THR A 107 -5.23 5.66 -3.01
N GLU A 108 -4.33 6.54 -3.42
CA GLU A 108 -4.30 7.91 -2.94
C GLU A 108 -5.53 8.65 -3.47
N VAL A 109 -6.22 9.37 -2.58
CA VAL A 109 -7.46 10.09 -2.84
C VAL A 109 -7.39 11.51 -2.31
N ALA A 110 -8.05 12.44 -2.97
CA ALA A 110 -8.11 13.83 -2.50
C ALA A 110 -8.92 13.98 -1.19
N LYS A 111 -9.88 13.08 -0.98
CA LYS A 111 -10.68 12.96 0.24
C LYS A 111 -11.22 11.54 0.36
N PHE A 112 -11.44 11.07 1.57
CA PHE A 112 -12.13 9.81 1.79
C PHE A 112 -13.58 9.85 1.28
N GLY A 113 -14.07 8.69 0.81
CA GLY A 113 -15.45 8.51 0.35
C GLY A 113 -15.69 7.08 -0.12
N GLY A 114 -16.76 6.83 -0.88
CA GLY A 114 -17.08 5.50 -1.37
C GLY A 114 -16.09 4.95 -2.39
N GLY A 115 -16.07 3.63 -2.51
CA GLY A 115 -15.35 2.87 -3.53
C GLY A 115 -16.24 2.55 -4.74
N PHE A 116 -15.75 1.64 -5.61
CA PHE A 116 -16.51 1.25 -6.80
C PHE A 116 -17.53 0.12 -6.54
N ILE A 117 -17.53 -0.51 -5.36
CA ILE A 117 -18.54 -1.51 -4.97
C ILE A 117 -19.64 -0.80 -4.20
N GLY A 118 -20.64 -0.30 -4.90
CA GLY A 118 -21.73 0.53 -4.34
C GLY A 118 -22.32 0.01 -3.02
N PRO A 119 -22.70 -1.28 -2.92
CA PRO A 119 -23.23 -1.84 -1.67
C PRO A 119 -22.28 -1.78 -0.46
N LEU A 120 -20.97 -1.64 -0.67
CA LEU A 120 -19.96 -1.52 0.40
C LEU A 120 -19.68 -0.08 0.83
N ASN A 121 -20.34 0.91 0.21
CA ASN A 121 -20.04 2.33 0.45
C ASN A 121 -20.72 2.93 1.68
N GLY A 122 -21.60 2.21 2.36
CA GLY A 122 -22.34 2.77 3.51
C GLY A 122 -23.15 4.04 3.15
N GLY A 123 -23.55 4.19 1.89
CA GLY A 123 -24.26 5.38 1.39
C GLY A 123 -23.37 6.51 0.87
N GLU A 124 -22.04 6.41 1.00
CA GLU A 124 -21.11 7.39 0.43
C GLU A 124 -21.01 7.26 -1.11
N ALA A 125 -20.86 8.39 -1.81
CA ALA A 125 -20.58 8.38 -3.24
C ALA A 125 -19.12 7.93 -3.50
N ALA A 126 -18.91 7.19 -4.59
CA ALA A 126 -17.57 6.82 -5.01
C ALA A 126 -16.71 8.07 -5.28
N VAL A 127 -15.49 8.08 -4.76
CA VAL A 127 -14.53 9.15 -5.06
C VAL A 127 -14.05 9.03 -6.51
N PRO A 128 -13.65 10.13 -7.16
CA PRO A 128 -13.22 10.11 -8.57
C PRO A 128 -12.15 9.07 -8.87
N GLU A 129 -11.18 8.90 -7.97
CA GLU A 129 -10.05 7.99 -8.11
C GLU A 129 -10.49 6.51 -8.13
N CYS A 130 -11.62 6.19 -7.48
CA CYS A 130 -12.19 4.84 -7.40
C CYS A 130 -13.34 4.59 -8.40
N SER A 131 -13.95 5.63 -8.98
CA SER A 131 -15.25 5.53 -9.66
C SER A 131 -15.28 4.63 -10.90
N ALA A 132 -14.18 4.45 -11.60
CA ALA A 132 -14.08 3.60 -12.78
C ALA A 132 -13.69 2.13 -12.46
N GLY A 133 -13.70 1.74 -11.20
CA GLY A 133 -13.37 0.39 -10.77
C GLY A 133 -11.97 -0.06 -11.21
N PHE A 134 -11.79 -1.34 -11.45
CA PHE A 134 -10.51 -1.90 -11.93
C PHE A 134 -10.09 -1.40 -13.32
N SER A 135 -10.96 -0.74 -14.06
CA SER A 135 -10.63 -0.08 -15.33
C SER A 135 -9.92 1.27 -15.11
N SER A 136 -10.00 1.84 -13.91
CA SER A 136 -9.26 3.04 -13.54
C SER A 136 -7.76 2.75 -13.50
N VAL A 137 -6.96 3.61 -14.14
CA VAL A 137 -5.49 3.52 -14.09
C VAL A 137 -4.98 3.65 -12.66
N ALA A 138 -5.61 4.50 -11.85
CA ALA A 138 -5.26 4.67 -10.43
C ALA A 138 -5.48 3.36 -9.67
N VAL A 139 -6.66 2.76 -9.77
CA VAL A 139 -7.01 1.49 -9.09
C VAL A 139 -6.14 0.34 -9.58
N ALA A 140 -5.91 0.22 -10.90
CA ALA A 140 -5.10 -0.86 -11.46
C ALA A 140 -3.63 -0.81 -10.98
N LYS A 141 -3.07 0.40 -10.81
CA LYS A 141 -1.69 0.60 -10.32
C LYS A 141 -1.54 0.42 -8.81
N THR A 142 -2.62 0.54 -8.07
CA THR A 142 -2.62 0.49 -6.60
C THR A 142 -3.23 -0.80 -6.05
N ARG A 143 -3.57 -1.74 -6.93
CA ARG A 143 -4.08 -3.06 -6.56
C ARG A 143 -2.97 -3.91 -5.96
N ILE A 144 -3.27 -4.52 -4.80
CA ILE A 144 -2.38 -5.40 -4.06
C ILE A 144 -3.04 -6.76 -3.95
N LEU A 145 -2.51 -7.75 -4.65
CA LEU A 145 -3.01 -9.12 -4.56
C LEU A 145 -2.61 -9.76 -3.22
N GLN A 146 -3.29 -10.83 -2.86
CA GLN A 146 -3.01 -11.59 -1.66
C GLN A 146 -1.53 -12.02 -1.60
N GLY A 147 -0.86 -11.75 -0.48
CA GLY A 147 0.55 -12.07 -0.27
C GLY A 147 1.53 -11.23 -1.08
N SER A 148 1.05 -10.20 -1.82
CA SER A 148 1.92 -9.28 -2.54
C SER A 148 2.12 -7.97 -1.80
N GLN A 149 2.99 -7.12 -2.33
CA GLN A 149 3.28 -5.80 -1.77
C GLN A 149 3.34 -4.74 -2.86
N LEU A 150 3.15 -3.49 -2.45
CA LEU A 150 3.25 -2.30 -3.28
C LEU A 150 4.06 -1.23 -2.55
N GLN A 151 4.94 -0.53 -3.25
CA GLN A 151 5.77 0.52 -2.68
C GLN A 151 5.43 1.88 -3.26
N PHE A 152 5.29 2.86 -2.37
CA PHE A 152 5.15 4.27 -2.71
C PHE A 152 6.46 4.98 -2.38
N VAL A 153 7.05 5.58 -3.40
CA VAL A 153 8.34 6.27 -3.33
C VAL A 153 8.12 7.73 -3.70
N GLY A 154 8.75 8.63 -2.95
CA GLY A 154 8.77 10.06 -3.28
C GLY A 154 7.46 10.77 -2.99
N LEU A 155 6.73 10.37 -1.94
CA LEU A 155 5.62 11.15 -1.42
C LEU A 155 6.13 12.54 -1.03
N SER A 156 5.42 13.58 -1.46
CA SER A 156 5.74 14.98 -1.15
C SER A 156 5.46 15.29 0.32
N LYS A 157 5.97 16.43 0.81
CA LYS A 157 5.58 16.90 2.16
C LYS A 157 4.10 17.21 2.23
N GLY A 158 3.48 16.85 3.36
CA GLY A 158 2.08 17.07 3.63
C GLY A 158 1.30 15.80 3.96
N GLU A 159 -0.01 15.94 4.05
CA GLU A 159 -0.94 14.85 4.30
C GLU A 159 -1.29 14.13 3.00
N HIS A 160 -1.19 12.81 3.01
CA HIS A 160 -1.63 11.91 1.95
C HIS A 160 -2.70 10.97 2.51
N LEU A 161 -3.82 10.89 1.82
CA LEU A 161 -4.95 10.03 2.19
C LEU A 161 -5.01 8.83 1.26
N PHE A 162 -5.01 7.64 1.81
CA PHE A 162 -5.13 6.39 1.05
C PHE A 162 -6.36 5.63 1.49
N GLN A 163 -7.07 5.03 0.53
CA GLN A 163 -8.18 4.14 0.84
C GLN A 163 -8.19 2.91 -0.08
N CYS A 164 -8.84 1.83 0.38
CA CYS A 164 -9.20 0.73 -0.49
C CYS A 164 -10.44 1.12 -1.32
N CYS A 165 -10.34 1.02 -2.65
CA CYS A 165 -11.47 1.30 -3.53
C CYS A 165 -12.53 0.17 -3.56
N ILE A 166 -12.22 -1.00 -3.00
CA ILE A 166 -13.15 -2.13 -2.83
C ILE A 166 -13.89 -1.99 -1.49
N HIS A 167 -13.13 -1.78 -0.41
CA HIS A 167 -13.59 -1.68 0.99
C HIS A 167 -13.28 -0.26 1.51
N PRO A 168 -14.11 0.75 1.21
CA PRO A 168 -13.73 2.15 1.38
C PRO A 168 -13.61 2.64 2.82
N TRP A 169 -13.95 1.82 3.79
CA TRP A 169 -13.68 2.08 5.20
C TRP A 169 -12.24 1.76 5.62
N MET A 170 -11.51 0.95 4.84
CA MET A 170 -10.06 0.76 5.01
C MET A 170 -9.36 2.05 4.57
N ARG A 171 -8.94 2.85 5.53
CA ARG A 171 -8.42 4.20 5.33
C ARG A 171 -7.10 4.38 6.06
N MET A 172 -6.20 5.10 5.45
CA MET A 172 -4.86 5.36 5.98
C MET A 172 -4.45 6.80 5.73
N LYS A 173 -3.82 7.43 6.73
CA LYS A 173 -3.18 8.75 6.62
C LYS A 173 -1.68 8.62 6.71
N VAL A 174 -0.97 9.25 5.76
CA VAL A 174 0.48 9.39 5.81
C VAL A 174 0.81 10.88 5.87
N GLU A 175 1.42 11.33 6.96
CA GLU A 175 1.93 12.69 7.11
C GLU A 175 3.43 12.68 6.83
N VAL A 176 3.85 13.33 5.75
CA VAL A 176 5.26 13.47 5.35
C VAL A 176 5.83 14.79 5.87
N LYS A 177 6.88 14.75 6.68
CA LYS A 177 7.52 15.89 7.35
C LYS A 177 8.90 16.21 6.80
#